data_ec4ce8fd4534466aec6e927903b5abfd
#
_entry.id   ec4ce8fd4534466aec6e927903b5abfd
#
_cell.length_a   1.000
_cell.length_b   1.000
_cell.length_c   1.000
_cell.angle_alpha   90.00
_cell.angle_beta   90.00
_cell.angle_gamma   90.00
#
_symmetry.space_group_name_H-M   'P 1'
#
loop_
_entity.id
_entity.type
_entity.pdbx_description
1 polymer ?
#
loop_
_entity_poly.entity_id
_entity_poly.type
_entity_poly.pdbx_seq_one_letter_code
_entity_poly.pdbx_strand_id
1 'polypeptide(L)'
;PLQFFPLNPKGEPVKVPGNMTMPYPDLRHYTLRDYGNRVGIHRVLKALDAAHITPTFAVNTRLFEREPLLRQLILDRGNEIMGHSWSMDTPHAGGLDEEAERELVQRPLSRLRELTGQPVRGWLSPGKFNSPNTPDLIAAEGIEYFCDWVNDELPYKWNVASGELW
;
A
#
# COMPACT_ATOMS: atom_id res chain seq x y z
N PRO A 1 -7.48 0.10 1.24
CA PRO A 1 -6.15 0.58 1.58
C PRO A 1 -6.18 1.92 2.32
N LEU A 2 -5.18 2.16 3.16
CA LEU A 2 -4.90 3.45 3.79
C LEU A 2 -3.76 4.12 3.02
N GLN A 3 -4.07 5.18 2.29
CA GLN A 3 -3.18 5.78 1.30
C GLN A 3 -2.71 7.17 1.70
N PHE A 4 -1.46 7.47 1.37
CA PHE A 4 -0.87 8.80 1.42
C PHE A 4 -0.47 9.23 0.01
N PHE A 5 -1.02 10.35 -0.45
CA PHE A 5 -0.62 11.00 -1.67
C PHE A 5 -0.05 12.39 -1.32
N PRO A 6 1.22 12.68 -1.63
CA PRO A 6 1.83 13.95 -1.26
C PRO A 6 1.22 15.11 -2.05
N LEU A 7 1.26 16.31 -1.47
CA LEU A 7 0.76 17.52 -2.12
C LEU A 7 1.54 17.86 -3.39
N ASN A 8 2.86 17.62 -3.35
CA ASN A 8 3.76 17.72 -4.50
C ASN A 8 4.34 16.31 -4.76
N PRO A 9 3.66 15.47 -5.56
CA PRO A 9 4.12 14.14 -5.89
C PRO A 9 5.40 14.18 -6.72
N LYS A 10 6.15 13.09 -6.68
CA LYS A 10 7.31 12.89 -7.56
C LYS A 10 6.85 12.51 -8.98
N GLY A 11 7.64 12.87 -9.97
CA GLY A 11 7.39 12.52 -11.36
C GLY A 11 6.37 13.42 -12.07
N GLU A 12 5.81 12.92 -13.15
CA GLU A 12 4.87 13.64 -13.98
C GLU A 12 3.50 13.83 -13.29
N PRO A 13 2.82 14.94 -13.54
CA PRO A 13 1.48 15.17 -13.00
C PRO A 13 0.49 14.07 -13.35
N VAL A 14 -0.33 13.68 -12.37
CA VAL A 14 -1.34 12.63 -12.55
C VAL A 14 -2.39 13.07 -13.57
N LYS A 15 -2.66 12.20 -14.55
CA LYS A 15 -3.76 12.37 -15.50
C LYS A 15 -5.06 11.80 -14.91
N VAL A 16 -6.14 12.53 -15.12
CA VAL A 16 -7.49 12.09 -14.72
C VAL A 16 -8.35 11.86 -15.97
N PRO A 17 -9.53 11.23 -15.86
CA PRO A 17 -10.44 11.05 -16.97
C PRO A 17 -10.65 12.34 -17.76
N GLY A 18 -10.66 12.25 -19.11
CA GLY A 18 -10.69 13.40 -20.00
C GLY A 18 -9.30 13.95 -20.37
N ASN A 19 -8.23 13.23 -20.09
CA ASN A 19 -6.83 13.63 -20.35
C ASN A 19 -6.39 14.95 -19.69
N MET A 20 -7.11 15.42 -18.69
CA MET A 20 -6.71 16.57 -17.92
C MET A 20 -5.51 16.21 -17.03
N THR A 21 -4.49 17.04 -17.05
CA THR A 21 -3.35 16.94 -16.16
C THR A 21 -3.64 17.71 -14.87
N MET A 22 -3.45 17.05 -13.71
CA MET A 22 -3.60 17.72 -12.42
C MET A 22 -2.41 18.64 -12.16
N PRO A 23 -2.65 19.93 -11.87
CA PRO A 23 -1.56 20.85 -11.55
C PRO A 23 -0.94 20.51 -10.19
N TYR A 24 0.30 20.95 -9.99
CA TYR A 24 0.90 20.96 -8.66
C TYR A 24 0.66 22.33 -7.98
N PRO A 25 0.39 22.36 -6.67
CA PRO A 25 0.17 21.21 -5.76
C PRO A 25 -1.10 20.42 -6.12
N ASP A 26 -1.03 19.08 -6.04
CA ASP A 26 -2.16 18.21 -6.34
C ASP A 26 -3.14 18.14 -5.16
N LEU A 27 -3.94 19.16 -5.04
CA LEU A 27 -4.94 19.27 -3.96
C LEU A 27 -6.03 18.21 -4.03
N ARG A 28 -6.39 17.76 -5.24
CA ARG A 28 -7.46 16.77 -5.41
C ARG A 28 -7.10 15.43 -4.81
N HIS A 29 -5.96 14.86 -5.23
CA HIS A 29 -5.55 13.54 -4.73
C HIS A 29 -5.12 13.60 -3.26
N TYR A 30 -4.52 14.71 -2.85
CA TYR A 30 -4.16 14.93 -1.45
C TYR A 30 -5.40 14.98 -0.55
N THR A 31 -6.36 15.87 -0.83
CA THR A 31 -7.52 16.08 0.06
C THR A 31 -8.47 14.89 0.08
N LEU A 32 -8.62 14.16 -1.04
CA LEU A 32 -9.44 12.95 -1.08
C LEU A 32 -8.92 11.89 -0.11
N ARG A 33 -7.62 11.67 -0.08
CA ARG A 33 -7.00 10.70 0.83
C ARG A 33 -6.94 11.20 2.27
N ASP A 34 -6.65 12.48 2.46
CA ASP A 34 -6.66 13.13 3.77
C ASP A 34 -8.04 13.00 4.44
N TYR A 35 -9.14 13.25 3.69
CA TYR A 35 -10.49 12.99 4.18
C TYR A 35 -10.69 11.52 4.58
N GLY A 36 -10.26 10.58 3.73
CA GLY A 36 -10.35 9.15 4.02
C GLY A 36 -9.65 8.76 5.31
N ASN A 37 -8.44 9.26 5.50
CA ASN A 37 -7.60 8.94 6.66
C ASN A 37 -8.05 9.62 7.96
N ARG A 38 -8.69 10.79 7.90
CA ARG A 38 -9.09 11.58 9.08
C ARG A 38 -10.55 11.38 9.48
N VAL A 39 -11.44 11.17 8.51
CA VAL A 39 -12.89 11.10 8.73
C VAL A 39 -13.46 9.77 8.26
N GLY A 40 -13.16 9.37 7.02
CA GLY A 40 -13.73 8.18 6.40
C GLY A 40 -13.39 6.90 7.16
N ILE A 41 -12.17 6.79 7.66
CA ILE A 41 -11.71 5.61 8.41
C ILE A 41 -12.58 5.30 9.62
N HIS A 42 -12.97 6.31 10.39
CA HIS A 42 -13.83 6.09 11.57
C HIS A 42 -15.21 5.54 11.22
N ARG A 43 -15.77 5.96 10.07
CA ARG A 43 -17.04 5.42 9.56
C ARG A 43 -16.90 3.98 9.09
N VAL A 44 -15.79 3.67 8.39
CA VAL A 44 -15.50 2.30 7.95
C VAL A 44 -15.31 1.38 9.15
N LEU A 45 -14.49 1.77 10.12
CA LEU A 45 -14.25 0.98 11.33
C LEU A 45 -15.55 0.71 12.09
N LYS A 46 -16.40 1.73 12.25
CA LYS A 46 -17.71 1.55 12.90
C LYS A 46 -18.60 0.53 12.17
N ALA A 47 -18.60 0.53 10.84
CA ALA A 47 -19.37 -0.43 10.05
C ALA A 47 -18.81 -1.84 10.17
N LEU A 48 -17.47 -1.99 10.16
CA LEU A 48 -16.79 -3.27 10.34
C LEU A 48 -17.01 -3.83 11.76
N ASP A 49 -16.92 -2.99 12.79
CA ASP A 49 -17.18 -3.36 14.17
C ASP A 49 -18.63 -3.88 14.32
N ALA A 50 -19.59 -3.18 13.71
CA ALA A 50 -21.01 -3.60 13.73
C ALA A 50 -21.26 -4.93 13.00
N ALA A 51 -20.46 -5.23 12.01
CA ALA A 51 -20.51 -6.48 11.24
C ALA A 51 -19.61 -7.60 11.81
N HIS A 52 -18.88 -7.34 12.90
CA HIS A 52 -17.89 -8.26 13.49
C HIS A 52 -16.83 -8.71 12.50
N ILE A 53 -16.38 -7.80 11.63
CA ILE A 53 -15.34 -8.06 10.62
C ILE A 53 -14.01 -7.45 11.08
N THR A 54 -12.97 -8.27 11.14
CA THR A 54 -11.58 -7.84 11.34
C THR A 54 -10.92 -7.69 9.97
N PRO A 55 -10.63 -6.48 9.51
CA PRO A 55 -10.03 -6.25 8.20
C PRO A 55 -8.51 -6.37 8.22
N THR A 56 -7.93 -6.66 7.04
CA THR A 56 -6.53 -6.40 6.74
C THR A 56 -6.40 -5.02 6.10
N PHE A 57 -5.46 -4.22 6.58
CA PHE A 57 -5.20 -2.88 6.04
C PHE A 57 -3.95 -2.84 5.17
N ALA A 58 -4.09 -2.58 3.88
CA ALA A 58 -2.98 -2.20 3.02
C ALA A 58 -2.59 -0.74 3.30
N VAL A 59 -1.35 -0.51 3.74
CA VAL A 59 -0.93 0.78 4.27
C VAL A 59 0.31 1.32 3.56
N ASN A 60 0.21 2.56 3.06
CA ASN A 60 1.43 3.29 2.71
C ASN A 60 2.21 3.60 3.99
N THR A 61 3.47 3.19 4.06
CA THR A 61 4.32 3.34 5.24
C THR A 61 4.42 4.79 5.70
N ARG A 62 4.52 5.72 4.76
CA ARG A 62 4.58 7.16 5.06
C ARG A 62 3.35 7.68 5.79
N LEU A 63 2.16 7.08 5.57
CA LEU A 63 0.96 7.46 6.31
C LEU A 63 1.12 7.13 7.81
N PHE A 64 1.55 5.92 8.14
CA PHE A 64 1.73 5.52 9.54
C PHE A 64 2.88 6.24 10.24
N GLU A 65 3.87 6.71 9.49
CA GLU A 65 4.91 7.59 10.01
C GLU A 65 4.35 8.97 10.42
N ARG A 66 3.49 9.53 9.58
CA ARG A 66 2.93 10.87 9.77
C ARG A 66 1.76 10.93 10.75
N GLU A 67 0.98 9.85 10.81
CA GLU A 67 -0.29 9.81 11.54
C GLU A 67 -0.24 8.77 12.66
N PRO A 68 0.54 9.04 13.74
CA PRO A 68 0.72 8.05 14.81
C PRO A 68 -0.58 7.70 15.53
N LEU A 69 -1.54 8.63 15.64
CA LEU A 69 -2.84 8.36 16.26
C LEU A 69 -3.68 7.42 15.38
N LEU A 70 -3.67 7.61 14.07
CA LEU A 70 -4.34 6.68 13.14
C LEU A 70 -3.70 5.29 13.21
N ARG A 71 -2.37 5.23 13.21
CA ARG A 71 -1.65 3.96 13.38
C ARG A 71 -2.08 3.24 14.66
N GLN A 72 -2.05 3.93 15.80
CA GLN A 72 -2.47 3.36 17.07
C GLN A 72 -3.92 2.87 17.04
N LEU A 73 -4.84 3.68 16.49
CA LEU A 73 -6.26 3.34 16.34
C LEU A 73 -6.45 2.01 15.58
N ILE A 74 -5.66 1.77 14.54
CA ILE A 74 -5.72 0.55 13.73
C ILE A 74 -5.11 -0.64 14.46
N LEU A 75 -3.95 -0.44 15.10
CA LEU A 75 -3.23 -1.50 15.81
C LEU A 75 -3.95 -1.98 17.08
N ASP A 76 -4.55 -1.08 17.84
CA ASP A 76 -5.29 -1.42 19.07
C ASP A 76 -6.48 -2.35 18.83
N ARG A 77 -6.96 -2.43 17.60
CA ARG A 77 -8.03 -3.35 17.18
C ARG A 77 -7.54 -4.74 16.77
N GLY A 78 -6.24 -4.97 16.81
CA GLY A 78 -5.65 -6.25 16.38
C GLY A 78 -5.74 -6.51 14.87
N ASN A 79 -5.92 -5.45 14.07
CA ASN A 79 -5.99 -5.59 12.62
C ASN A 79 -4.65 -6.00 12.03
N GLU A 80 -4.70 -6.84 11.01
CA GLU A 80 -3.55 -7.18 10.20
C GLU A 80 -3.15 -5.99 9.31
N ILE A 81 -1.83 -5.79 9.18
CA ILE A 81 -1.24 -4.79 8.31
C ILE A 81 -0.50 -5.46 7.16
N MET A 82 -0.80 -5.03 5.93
CA MET A 82 -0.06 -5.42 4.73
C MET A 82 0.62 -4.22 4.08
N GLY A 83 1.71 -4.47 3.37
CA GLY A 83 2.49 -3.43 2.69
C GLY A 83 1.73 -2.82 1.50
N HIS A 84 1.87 -1.51 1.33
CA HIS A 84 1.36 -0.76 0.18
C HIS A 84 2.38 0.27 -0.31
N SER A 85 3.66 -0.14 -0.35
CA SER A 85 4.81 0.69 -0.66
C SER A 85 4.92 1.93 0.27
N TRP A 86 5.76 2.90 -0.12
CA TRP A 86 6.01 4.09 0.69
C TRP A 86 4.85 5.09 0.65
N SER A 87 4.39 5.44 -0.56
CA SER A 87 3.32 6.41 -0.83
C SER A 87 2.75 6.19 -2.24
N MET A 88 1.64 6.85 -2.57
CA MET A 88 0.95 6.65 -3.85
C MET A 88 1.68 7.27 -5.05
N ASP A 89 2.70 8.09 -4.83
CA ASP A 89 3.54 8.67 -5.88
C ASP A 89 4.84 7.87 -6.14
N THR A 90 4.93 6.65 -5.63
CA THR A 90 6.05 5.72 -5.86
C THR A 90 5.53 4.39 -6.41
N PRO A 91 4.91 4.38 -7.61
CA PRO A 91 4.41 3.14 -8.20
C PRO A 91 5.57 2.26 -8.68
N HIS A 92 5.38 0.94 -8.61
CA HIS A 92 6.25 -0.05 -9.24
C HIS A 92 5.91 -0.10 -10.74
N ALA A 93 6.33 0.91 -11.50
CA ALA A 93 6.00 1.01 -12.92
C ALA A 93 7.09 0.41 -13.79
N GLY A 94 6.72 -0.02 -15.00
CA GLY A 94 7.69 -0.49 -15.99
C GLY A 94 8.76 0.54 -16.28
N GLY A 95 10.01 0.07 -16.49
CA GLY A 95 11.17 0.91 -16.73
C GLY A 95 12.04 1.20 -15.50
N LEU A 96 11.64 0.76 -14.31
CA LEU A 96 12.55 0.70 -13.17
C LEU A 96 13.55 -0.44 -13.38
N ASP A 97 14.81 -0.19 -13.05
CA ASP A 97 15.76 -1.29 -12.86
C ASP A 97 15.41 -2.07 -11.58
N GLU A 98 15.90 -3.31 -11.50
CA GLU A 98 15.56 -4.20 -10.39
C GLU A 98 16.02 -3.64 -9.04
N GLU A 99 17.17 -2.97 -8.98
CA GLU A 99 17.70 -2.42 -7.73
C GLU A 99 16.86 -1.25 -7.23
N ALA A 100 16.44 -0.36 -8.13
CA ALA A 100 15.51 0.73 -7.79
C ALA A 100 14.17 0.20 -7.29
N GLU A 101 13.64 -0.85 -7.90
CA GLU A 101 12.40 -1.48 -7.45
C GLU A 101 12.58 -2.22 -6.11
N ARG A 102 13.70 -2.88 -5.90
CA ARG A 102 14.07 -3.51 -4.63
C ARG A 102 14.00 -2.51 -3.47
N GLU A 103 14.55 -1.33 -3.64
CA GLU A 103 14.48 -0.26 -2.63
C GLU A 103 13.03 0.19 -2.35
N LEU A 104 12.15 0.19 -3.39
CA LEU A 104 10.72 0.50 -3.22
C LEU A 104 9.96 -0.58 -2.45
N VAL A 105 10.49 -1.80 -2.35
CA VAL A 105 9.94 -2.89 -1.53
C VAL A 105 10.56 -2.90 -0.14
N GLN A 106 11.89 -2.95 -0.05
CA GLN A 106 12.62 -3.16 1.20
C GLN A 106 12.43 -2.04 2.21
N ARG A 107 12.66 -0.81 1.78
CA ARG A 107 12.57 0.36 2.64
C ARG A 107 11.19 0.53 3.30
N PRO A 108 10.06 0.51 2.55
CA PRO A 108 8.76 0.63 3.18
C PRO A 108 8.40 -0.56 4.07
N LEU A 109 8.76 -1.80 3.71
CA LEU A 109 8.48 -2.98 4.53
C LEU A 109 9.24 -2.96 5.85
N SER A 110 10.56 -2.70 5.80
CA SER A 110 11.39 -2.59 7.01
C SER A 110 10.81 -1.55 7.97
N ARG A 111 10.51 -0.36 7.45
CA ARG A 111 9.96 0.72 8.26
C ARG A 111 8.55 0.42 8.78
N LEU A 112 7.69 -0.21 7.98
CA LEU A 112 6.34 -0.58 8.39
C LEU A 112 6.37 -1.61 9.53
N ARG A 113 7.26 -2.60 9.46
CA ARG A 113 7.50 -3.59 10.52
C ARG A 113 7.95 -2.93 11.83
N GLU A 114 8.89 -1.97 11.75
CA GLU A 114 9.30 -1.19 12.93
C GLU A 114 8.15 -0.40 13.56
N LEU A 115 7.33 0.25 12.72
CA LEU A 115 6.22 1.10 13.18
C LEU A 115 5.07 0.31 13.80
N THR A 116 4.87 -0.93 13.36
CA THR A 116 3.71 -1.75 13.75
C THR A 116 4.04 -2.87 14.73
N GLY A 117 5.28 -3.32 14.77
CA GLY A 117 5.68 -4.54 15.49
C GLY A 117 5.11 -5.82 14.88
N GLN A 118 4.53 -5.75 13.68
CA GLN A 118 3.94 -6.90 12.97
C GLN A 118 4.88 -7.44 11.89
N PRO A 119 4.80 -8.74 11.52
CA PRO A 119 5.63 -9.33 10.48
C PRO A 119 5.36 -8.78 9.07
N VAL A 120 4.18 -8.19 8.81
CA VAL A 120 3.74 -7.69 7.49
C VAL A 120 3.90 -8.75 6.41
N ARG A 121 2.90 -9.61 6.26
CA ARG A 121 2.94 -10.79 5.39
C ARG A 121 2.31 -10.59 4.01
N GLY A 122 1.50 -9.55 3.84
CA GLY A 122 0.80 -9.26 2.59
C GLY A 122 1.35 -8.05 1.86
N TRP A 123 1.13 -8.02 0.55
CA TRP A 123 1.48 -6.89 -0.32
C TRP A 123 0.37 -6.55 -1.31
N LEU A 124 0.11 -5.25 -1.45
CA LEU A 124 -0.71 -4.65 -2.50
C LEU A 124 0.06 -3.45 -3.07
N SER A 125 0.45 -3.49 -4.34
CA SER A 125 1.18 -2.38 -4.96
C SER A 125 0.30 -1.13 -5.12
N PRO A 126 0.86 0.08 -5.02
CA PRO A 126 0.15 1.32 -5.31
C PRO A 126 -0.46 1.30 -6.71
N GLY A 127 -1.80 1.48 -6.78
CA GLY A 127 -2.53 1.40 -8.05
C GLY A 127 -2.52 0.02 -8.72
N LYS A 128 -2.07 -1.03 -8.04
CA LYS A 128 -1.79 -2.37 -8.59
C LYS A 128 -0.76 -2.34 -9.73
N PHE A 129 0.10 -1.32 -9.75
CA PHE A 129 1.23 -1.27 -10.68
C PHE A 129 2.36 -2.15 -10.15
N ASN A 130 2.79 -3.09 -10.97
CA ASN A 130 3.87 -4.01 -10.66
C ASN A 130 4.71 -4.28 -11.91
N SER A 131 5.92 -4.78 -11.72
CA SER A 131 6.82 -5.25 -12.77
C SER A 131 6.90 -6.78 -12.77
N PRO A 132 7.53 -7.39 -13.76
CA PRO A 132 7.84 -8.83 -13.71
C PRO A 132 8.70 -9.24 -12.51
N ASN A 133 9.48 -8.32 -11.93
CA ASN A 133 10.35 -8.60 -10.79
C ASN A 133 9.62 -8.50 -9.44
N THR A 134 8.50 -7.77 -9.36
CA THR A 134 7.79 -7.51 -8.09
C THR A 134 7.52 -8.77 -7.28
N PRO A 135 6.99 -9.88 -7.87
CA PRO A 135 6.72 -11.11 -7.09
C PRO A 135 7.98 -11.67 -6.41
N ASP A 136 9.09 -11.75 -7.12
CA ASP A 136 10.35 -12.27 -6.56
C ASP A 136 10.91 -11.34 -5.46
N LEU A 137 10.83 -10.02 -5.68
CA LEU A 137 11.31 -9.02 -4.73
C LEU A 137 10.53 -9.05 -3.41
N ILE A 138 9.19 -9.13 -3.48
CA ILE A 138 8.36 -9.19 -2.27
C ILE A 138 8.49 -10.55 -1.56
N ALA A 139 8.59 -11.65 -2.30
CA ALA A 139 8.80 -12.98 -1.73
C ALA A 139 10.14 -13.07 -0.99
N ALA A 140 11.23 -12.49 -1.55
CA ALA A 140 12.53 -12.39 -0.90
C ALA A 140 12.49 -11.63 0.43
N GLU A 141 11.54 -10.71 0.59
CA GLU A 141 11.28 -9.96 1.83
C GLU A 141 10.32 -10.69 2.79
N GLY A 142 9.95 -11.93 2.52
CA GLY A 142 9.10 -12.74 3.36
C GLY A 142 7.61 -12.37 3.29
N ILE A 143 7.16 -11.80 2.19
CA ILE A 143 5.74 -11.64 1.88
C ILE A 143 5.18 -13.00 1.48
N GLU A 144 4.03 -13.35 2.05
CA GLU A 144 3.37 -14.64 1.87
C GLU A 144 2.20 -14.58 0.88
N TYR A 145 1.57 -13.39 0.69
CA TYR A 145 0.47 -13.22 -0.26
C TYR A 145 0.48 -11.85 -0.97
N PHE A 146 0.05 -11.87 -2.25
CA PHE A 146 0.11 -10.76 -3.18
C PHE A 146 -1.27 -10.48 -3.80
N CYS A 147 -1.76 -9.24 -3.70
CA CYS A 147 -3.15 -8.88 -3.99
C CYS A 147 -3.34 -8.04 -5.27
N ASP A 148 -2.38 -8.00 -6.18
CA ASP A 148 -2.48 -7.11 -7.35
C ASP A 148 -3.29 -7.70 -8.50
N TRP A 149 -3.16 -9.00 -8.77
CA TRP A 149 -3.72 -9.61 -9.96
C TRP A 149 -5.13 -10.15 -9.70
N VAL A 150 -6.00 -9.95 -10.68
CA VAL A 150 -7.42 -10.31 -10.64
C VAL A 150 -7.69 -11.24 -11.83
N ASN A 151 -7.16 -12.45 -11.80
CA ASN A 151 -7.27 -13.43 -12.86
C ASN A 151 -7.83 -14.79 -12.41
N ASP A 152 -8.15 -14.94 -11.12
CA ASP A 152 -8.83 -16.13 -10.60
C ASP A 152 -9.72 -15.74 -9.41
N GLU A 153 -10.72 -16.57 -9.10
CA GLU A 153 -11.59 -16.45 -7.93
C GLU A 153 -10.96 -17.08 -6.67
N LEU A 154 -10.01 -17.99 -6.86
CA LEU A 154 -9.30 -18.67 -5.79
C LEU A 154 -7.83 -18.24 -5.72
N PRO A 155 -7.24 -18.16 -4.52
CA PRO A 155 -5.81 -17.96 -4.36
C PRO A 155 -5.02 -19.06 -5.08
N TYR A 156 -3.96 -18.69 -5.74
CA TYR A 156 -3.02 -19.62 -6.37
C TYR A 156 -1.59 -19.30 -6.02
N LYS A 157 -0.74 -20.30 -6.07
CA LYS A 157 0.67 -20.15 -5.74
C LYS A 157 1.44 -19.59 -6.91
N TRP A 158 2.27 -18.58 -6.64
CA TRP A 158 3.21 -18.03 -7.60
C TRP A 158 4.45 -18.90 -7.74
N ASN A 159 5.02 -18.92 -8.93
CA ASN A 159 6.35 -19.48 -9.16
C ASN A 159 7.39 -18.36 -8.96
N VAL A 160 7.98 -18.30 -7.77
CA VAL A 160 8.97 -17.31 -7.36
C VAL A 160 10.32 -17.96 -7.10
N ALA A 161 11.39 -17.18 -7.22
CA ALA A 161 12.78 -17.68 -7.06
C ALA A 161 13.07 -18.13 -5.62
N SER A 162 12.41 -17.56 -4.62
CA SER A 162 12.61 -17.91 -3.20
C SER A 162 11.32 -17.74 -2.39
N GLY A 163 11.15 -18.60 -1.36
CA GLY A 163 9.99 -18.54 -0.49
C GLY A 163 8.71 -19.15 -1.09
N GLU A 164 7.59 -18.77 -0.53
CA GLU A 164 6.25 -19.11 -1.01
C GLU A 164 5.43 -17.83 -1.12
N LEU A 165 4.75 -17.64 -2.26
CA LEU A 165 3.89 -16.49 -2.51
C LEU A 165 2.56 -16.97 -3.10
N TRP A 166 1.46 -16.50 -2.51
CA TRP A 166 0.08 -16.76 -2.94
C TRP A 166 -0.58 -15.54 -3.53
#